data_14211eee4aa7858bc3a4cfca04f31bbd
#
_entry.id   14211eee4aa7858bc3a4cfca04f31bbd
#
_cell.length_a   1.000
_cell.length_b   1.000
_cell.length_c   1.000
_cell.angle_alpha   90.00
_cell.angle_beta   90.00
_cell.angle_gamma   90.00
#
_symmetry.space_group_name_H-M   'P 1'
#
loop_
_entity.id
_entity.type
_entity.pdbx_description
1 polymer ?
#
loop_
_entity_poly.entity_id
_entity_poly.type
_entity_poly.pdbx_seq_one_letter_code
_entity_poly.pdbx_strand_id
1 'polypeptide(L)'
;DEDVRAVSPDGYIHQAMAIGLCDGVSLSPGTALNRAQAAELFMNLLNCDQKEGGKFYTKLGTPVDAILLDGNAKDAAGNPILRTSVQDYVLAGNPGSGLLSGRKGVVILNGAGEAVTFVPTNEGTSRNITIAMAETTTITDSSGTKYSVAAHAKVYIGESSYSYVERFTYLSAGTLATLYINDKGRVETVFVGSTTSDDAVIVAQDGSTEGFALLTDRTDYTIYKHGERVTSRSLKKFDVATYSASNNTVYVSDNRITVYYQDAYPNAASPSRIKATGIIGTGEDGYLEVMPCAMASLAECRVGQTITLLLTENNKVAGVSTNSAARGNAIGFVGKDGVRLFNGLEVDSSAIKNLSDYTGQLVSVSSSNRDSVTLGRVGGQSIRGDFYVSE
;
A
#
# COMPACT_ATOMS: atom_id res chain seq x y z
N ASP A 1 15.52 33.17 -29.10
CA ASP A 1 16.17 34.31 -28.49
C ASP A 1 17.55 34.50 -29.12
N GLU A 2 17.81 35.73 -29.66
CA GLU A 2 19.04 36.04 -30.37
C GLU A 2 20.29 35.92 -29.48
N ASP A 3 20.16 36.26 -28.21
CA ASP A 3 21.25 36.17 -27.22
C ASP A 3 21.72 34.74 -26.94
N VAL A 4 20.81 33.75 -27.01
CA VAL A 4 21.13 32.33 -26.81
C VAL A 4 21.83 31.74 -28.02
N ARG A 5 21.52 32.21 -29.23
CA ARG A 5 22.17 31.77 -30.47
C ARG A 5 23.62 32.21 -30.59
N ALA A 6 23.97 33.36 -30.00
CA ALA A 6 25.32 33.89 -30.05
C ALA A 6 26.39 33.05 -29.36
N VAL A 7 25.98 32.13 -28.45
CA VAL A 7 26.85 31.30 -27.59
C VAL A 7 26.51 29.81 -27.70
N SER A 8 26.05 29.35 -28.87
CA SER A 8 25.77 27.94 -29.15
C SER A 8 27.03 27.07 -29.12
N PRO A 9 27.02 25.85 -28.50
CA PRO A 9 25.86 25.16 -27.86
C PRO A 9 25.62 25.54 -26.39
N ASP A 10 26.60 26.16 -25.73
CA ASP A 10 26.57 26.40 -24.28
C ASP A 10 25.41 27.30 -23.84
N GLY A 11 25.08 28.30 -24.67
CA GLY A 11 23.93 29.17 -24.41
C GLY A 11 22.58 28.42 -24.31
N TYR A 12 22.38 27.40 -25.14
CA TYR A 12 21.18 26.58 -25.09
C TYR A 12 21.15 25.70 -23.83
N ILE A 13 22.30 25.14 -23.42
CA ILE A 13 22.43 24.33 -22.21
C ILE A 13 22.16 25.19 -20.98
N HIS A 14 22.73 26.39 -20.90
CA HIS A 14 22.49 27.33 -19.82
C HIS A 14 21.02 27.72 -19.73
N GLN A 15 20.38 27.99 -20.85
CA GLN A 15 18.94 28.31 -20.86
C GLN A 15 18.10 27.13 -20.44
N ALA A 16 18.42 25.91 -20.89
CA ALA A 16 17.72 24.68 -20.46
C ALA A 16 17.82 24.46 -18.95
N MET A 17 19.00 24.70 -18.38
CA MET A 17 19.19 24.64 -16.92
C MET A 17 18.38 25.73 -16.21
N ALA A 18 18.39 26.97 -16.73
CA ALA A 18 17.69 28.10 -16.11
C ALA A 18 16.16 27.93 -16.05
N ILE A 19 15.57 27.20 -17.00
CA ILE A 19 14.12 26.92 -17.02
C ILE A 19 13.76 25.59 -16.35
N GLY A 20 14.72 24.89 -15.72
CA GLY A 20 14.50 23.61 -15.04
C GLY A 20 14.38 22.40 -15.98
N LEU A 21 14.66 22.56 -17.29
CA LEU A 21 14.55 21.44 -18.23
C LEU A 21 15.52 20.29 -17.92
N CYS A 22 16.67 20.62 -17.33
CA CYS A 22 17.72 19.66 -16.99
C CYS A 22 17.68 19.21 -15.51
N ASP A 23 16.64 19.54 -14.77
CA ASP A 23 16.53 19.17 -13.37
C ASP A 23 16.54 17.64 -13.21
N GLY A 24 17.36 17.14 -12.28
CA GLY A 24 17.52 15.70 -12.05
C GLY A 24 18.29 14.93 -13.14
N VAL A 25 18.68 15.58 -14.25
CA VAL A 25 19.36 14.93 -15.36
C VAL A 25 20.83 15.38 -15.44
N SER A 26 21.75 14.45 -15.24
CA SER A 26 23.18 14.70 -15.46
C SER A 26 23.48 14.60 -16.96
N LEU A 27 23.75 15.72 -17.59
CA LEU A 27 24.10 15.83 -19.00
C LEU A 27 25.60 16.08 -19.18
N SER A 28 26.21 15.41 -20.15
CA SER A 28 27.59 15.67 -20.57
C SER A 28 27.59 15.98 -22.06
N PRO A 29 28.15 17.11 -22.49
CA PRO A 29 28.25 17.47 -23.91
C PRO A 29 28.87 16.35 -24.73
N GLY A 30 28.26 16.02 -25.86
CA GLY A 30 28.76 14.97 -26.78
C GLY A 30 28.42 13.54 -26.36
N THR A 31 27.76 13.34 -25.23
CA THR A 31 27.30 12.01 -24.78
C THR A 31 25.85 11.77 -25.20
N ALA A 32 25.57 10.58 -25.75
CA ALA A 32 24.21 10.21 -26.11
C ALA A 32 23.33 10.04 -24.84
N LEU A 33 22.11 10.56 -24.91
CA LEU A 33 21.11 10.36 -23.84
C LEU A 33 20.67 8.90 -23.79
N ASN A 34 20.56 8.36 -22.57
CA ASN A 34 19.84 7.12 -22.37
C ASN A 34 18.32 7.37 -22.29
N ARG A 35 17.53 6.28 -22.37
CA ARG A 35 16.05 6.39 -22.36
C ARG A 35 15.49 7.04 -21.10
N ALA A 36 16.10 6.81 -19.93
CA ALA A 36 15.65 7.39 -18.67
C ALA A 36 15.91 8.90 -18.65
N GLN A 37 17.11 9.35 -19.07
CA GLN A 37 17.43 10.76 -19.19
C GLN A 37 16.50 11.49 -20.17
N ALA A 38 16.22 10.86 -21.33
CA ALA A 38 15.28 11.42 -22.30
C ALA A 38 13.87 11.55 -21.73
N ALA A 39 13.38 10.54 -21.00
CA ALA A 39 12.07 10.57 -20.36
C ALA A 39 11.99 11.68 -19.30
N GLU A 40 13.03 11.85 -18.49
CA GLU A 40 13.10 12.92 -17.47
C GLU A 40 13.08 14.31 -18.13
N LEU A 41 13.86 14.52 -19.20
CA LEU A 41 13.82 15.77 -19.96
C LEU A 41 12.43 16.07 -20.53
N PHE A 42 11.71 15.06 -21.03
CA PHE A 42 10.35 15.26 -21.53
C PHE A 42 9.39 15.60 -20.40
N MET A 43 9.52 14.98 -19.22
CA MET A 43 8.70 15.31 -18.04
C MET A 43 8.97 16.74 -17.57
N ASN A 44 10.23 17.13 -17.51
CA ASN A 44 10.62 18.49 -17.15
C ASN A 44 10.09 19.50 -18.18
N LEU A 45 10.17 19.19 -19.48
CA LEU A 45 9.64 20.05 -20.54
C LEU A 45 8.13 20.31 -20.36
N LEU A 46 7.36 19.28 -20.04
CA LEU A 46 5.91 19.43 -19.81
C LEU A 46 5.62 20.43 -18.69
N ASN A 47 6.47 20.46 -17.67
CA ASN A 47 6.33 21.32 -16.49
C ASN A 47 7.06 22.67 -16.61
N CYS A 48 7.81 22.94 -17.70
CA CYS A 48 8.44 24.22 -17.92
C CYS A 48 7.44 25.34 -18.16
N ASP A 49 7.77 26.55 -17.67
CA ASP A 49 7.02 27.75 -17.94
C ASP A 49 7.25 28.23 -19.38
N GLN A 50 6.16 28.62 -20.05
CA GLN A 50 6.24 29.25 -21.37
C GLN A 50 6.53 30.74 -21.24
N LYS A 51 7.18 31.32 -22.23
CA LYS A 51 7.48 32.74 -22.29
C LYS A 51 6.23 33.63 -22.22
N GLU A 52 5.13 33.13 -22.75
CA GLU A 52 3.82 33.82 -22.79
C GLU A 52 2.94 33.53 -21.56
N GLY A 53 3.47 32.77 -20.58
CA GLY A 53 2.77 32.31 -19.40
C GLY A 53 2.14 30.94 -19.56
N GLY A 54 1.92 30.28 -18.42
CA GLY A 54 1.41 28.90 -18.35
C GLY A 54 2.48 27.84 -18.57
N LYS A 55 2.13 26.58 -18.28
CA LYS A 55 3.02 25.43 -18.43
C LYS A 55 2.97 24.89 -19.87
N PHE A 56 4.08 24.25 -20.31
CA PHE A 56 4.18 23.71 -21.68
C PHE A 56 3.11 22.65 -21.97
N TYR A 57 2.68 21.86 -20.99
CA TYR A 57 1.63 20.85 -21.18
C TYR A 57 0.29 21.44 -21.68
N THR A 58 0.02 22.76 -21.47
CA THR A 58 -1.21 23.39 -21.97
C THR A 58 -1.27 23.47 -23.50
N LYS A 59 -0.14 23.26 -24.18
CA LYS A 59 -0.09 23.13 -25.66
C LYS A 59 -0.58 21.79 -26.17
N LEU A 60 -0.64 20.77 -25.31
CA LEU A 60 -1.10 19.43 -25.67
C LEU A 60 -2.63 19.29 -25.57
N GLY A 61 -3.29 20.16 -24.83
CA GLY A 61 -4.73 20.12 -24.66
C GLY A 61 -5.21 20.93 -23.45
N THR A 62 -6.46 20.71 -23.05
CA THR A 62 -7.07 21.38 -21.91
C THR A 62 -6.64 20.71 -20.61
N PRO A 63 -5.97 21.42 -19.68
CA PRO A 63 -5.56 20.87 -18.41
C PRO A 63 -6.70 20.81 -17.39
N VAL A 64 -6.76 19.71 -16.62
CA VAL A 64 -7.66 19.52 -15.48
C VAL A 64 -6.86 19.02 -14.29
N ASP A 65 -6.83 19.79 -13.21
CA ASP A 65 -6.16 19.39 -11.97
C ASP A 65 -6.89 18.21 -11.33
N ALA A 66 -6.18 17.15 -11.07
CA ALA A 66 -6.74 15.93 -10.48
C ALA A 66 -5.72 15.12 -9.70
N ILE A 67 -6.21 14.23 -8.85
CA ILE A 67 -5.43 13.11 -8.32
C ILE A 67 -5.77 11.89 -9.18
N LEU A 68 -4.76 11.20 -9.67
CA LEU A 68 -4.93 9.96 -10.40
C LEU A 68 -5.27 8.85 -9.41
N LEU A 69 -6.50 8.33 -9.47
CA LEU A 69 -6.94 7.24 -8.59
C LEU A 69 -6.51 5.88 -9.14
N ASP A 70 -6.70 5.66 -10.45
CA ASP A 70 -6.26 4.47 -11.15
C ASP A 70 -5.91 4.77 -12.61
N GLY A 71 -4.66 4.54 -12.97
CA GLY A 71 -4.14 4.73 -14.32
C GLY A 71 -4.34 3.54 -15.26
N ASN A 72 -4.82 2.40 -14.75
CA ASN A 72 -5.08 1.17 -15.50
C ASN A 72 -6.56 0.74 -15.45
N ALA A 73 -7.45 1.63 -15.02
CA ALA A 73 -8.87 1.34 -14.91
C ALA A 73 -9.51 1.01 -16.25
N LYS A 74 -10.61 0.27 -16.20
CA LYS A 74 -11.46 -0.02 -17.34
C LYS A 74 -12.89 0.33 -17.02
N ASP A 75 -13.64 0.79 -18.02
CA ASP A 75 -15.07 0.98 -17.90
C ASP A 75 -15.82 -0.38 -17.94
N ALA A 76 -17.13 -0.33 -17.77
CA ALA A 76 -17.98 -1.53 -17.81
C ALA A 76 -17.95 -2.29 -19.16
N ALA A 77 -17.52 -1.64 -20.24
CA ALA A 77 -17.36 -2.24 -21.56
C ALA A 77 -15.93 -2.78 -21.79
N GLY A 78 -15.01 -2.57 -20.83
CA GLY A 78 -13.62 -3.00 -20.91
C GLY A 78 -12.69 -2.00 -21.59
N ASN A 79 -13.17 -0.80 -21.94
CA ASN A 79 -12.32 0.24 -22.53
C ASN A 79 -11.41 0.85 -21.47
N PRO A 80 -10.16 1.17 -21.84
CA PRO A 80 -9.24 1.80 -20.90
C PRO A 80 -9.69 3.22 -20.56
N ILE A 81 -9.73 3.52 -19.26
CA ILE A 81 -10.07 4.84 -18.74
C ILE A 81 -9.00 5.30 -17.73
N LEU A 82 -8.92 6.59 -17.57
CA LEU A 82 -8.15 7.25 -16.51
C LEU A 82 -9.12 7.63 -15.40
N ARG A 83 -9.07 6.92 -14.27
CA ARG A 83 -9.92 7.23 -13.11
C ARG A 83 -9.27 8.29 -12.26
N THR A 84 -9.98 9.37 -12.01
CA THR A 84 -9.44 10.52 -11.28
C THR A 84 -10.35 10.99 -10.16
N SER A 85 -9.83 11.89 -9.32
CA SER A 85 -10.60 12.54 -8.25
C SER A 85 -11.70 13.50 -8.75
N VAL A 86 -11.73 13.78 -10.04
CA VAL A 86 -12.72 14.66 -10.65
C VAL A 86 -13.80 13.85 -11.35
N GLN A 87 -13.38 13.00 -12.28
CA GLN A 87 -14.24 12.05 -13.01
C GLN A 87 -13.36 11.01 -13.73
N ASP A 88 -14.01 10.01 -14.32
CA ASP A 88 -13.37 9.08 -15.25
C ASP A 88 -13.26 9.71 -16.65
N TYR A 89 -12.10 9.55 -17.27
CA TYR A 89 -11.81 10.00 -18.63
C TYR A 89 -11.50 8.83 -19.53
N VAL A 90 -12.10 8.74 -20.69
CA VAL A 90 -11.69 7.79 -21.73
C VAL A 90 -10.27 8.14 -22.18
N LEU A 91 -9.44 7.14 -22.38
CA LEU A 91 -8.06 7.34 -22.84
C LEU A 91 -8.00 7.45 -24.36
N ALA A 92 -7.39 8.54 -24.84
CA ALA A 92 -7.10 8.75 -26.26
C ALA A 92 -5.83 7.99 -26.67
N GLY A 93 -5.87 6.67 -26.64
CA GLY A 93 -4.71 5.83 -26.94
C GLY A 93 -4.35 4.88 -25.76
N ASN A 94 -3.08 4.61 -25.53
CA ASN A 94 -2.62 3.78 -24.39
C ASN A 94 -1.62 4.54 -23.50
N PRO A 95 -2.02 5.62 -22.85
CA PRO A 95 -1.15 6.43 -21.98
C PRO A 95 -1.26 6.03 -20.51
N GLY A 96 -2.06 5.03 -20.15
CA GLY A 96 -2.30 4.65 -18.77
C GLY A 96 -1.04 4.15 -18.08
N SER A 97 -0.81 4.60 -16.85
CA SER A 97 0.23 4.07 -15.98
C SER A 97 -0.27 3.99 -14.55
N GLY A 98 -0.47 2.77 -14.07
CA GLY A 98 -0.77 2.51 -12.67
C GLY A 98 0.33 2.99 -11.70
N LEU A 99 1.55 3.20 -12.21
CA LEU A 99 2.67 3.73 -11.42
C LEU A 99 2.45 5.15 -10.90
N LEU A 100 1.54 5.90 -11.53
CA LEU A 100 1.21 7.27 -11.15
C LEU A 100 -0.03 7.35 -10.25
N SER A 101 -0.70 6.23 -9.96
CA SER A 101 -1.86 6.22 -9.07
C SER A 101 -1.51 6.76 -7.69
N GLY A 102 -2.40 7.56 -7.12
CA GLY A 102 -2.20 8.30 -5.89
C GLY A 102 -1.42 9.62 -6.06
N ARG A 103 -0.96 9.97 -7.28
CA ARG A 103 -0.24 11.22 -7.55
C ARG A 103 -1.22 12.35 -7.88
N LYS A 104 -0.91 13.55 -7.37
CA LYS A 104 -1.52 14.79 -7.84
C LYS A 104 -0.88 15.21 -9.17
N GLY A 105 -1.67 15.76 -10.06
CA GLY A 105 -1.18 16.17 -11.36
C GLY A 105 -2.26 16.81 -12.19
N VAL A 106 -2.04 16.83 -13.49
CA VAL A 106 -2.92 17.43 -14.46
C VAL A 106 -3.28 16.41 -15.53
N VAL A 107 -4.56 16.16 -15.71
CA VAL A 107 -5.08 15.41 -16.87
C VAL A 107 -5.12 16.37 -18.06
N ILE A 108 -4.51 15.99 -19.16
CA ILE A 108 -4.56 16.77 -20.40
C ILE A 108 -5.62 16.17 -21.31
N LEU A 109 -6.64 16.97 -21.65
CA LEU A 109 -7.77 16.54 -22.48
C LEU A 109 -7.60 17.04 -23.91
N ASN A 110 -7.90 16.18 -24.88
CA ASN A 110 -8.02 16.57 -26.29
C ASN A 110 -9.35 17.32 -26.54
N GLY A 111 -9.56 17.76 -27.79
CA GLY A 111 -10.80 18.46 -28.18
C GLY A 111 -12.09 17.63 -28.09
N ALA A 112 -12.01 16.31 -27.94
CA ALA A 112 -13.14 15.42 -27.71
C ALA A 112 -13.41 15.18 -26.20
N GLY A 113 -12.59 15.74 -25.31
CA GLY A 113 -12.69 15.53 -23.87
C GLY A 113 -12.07 14.21 -23.37
N GLU A 114 -11.30 13.53 -24.21
CA GLU A 114 -10.58 12.32 -23.85
C GLU A 114 -9.21 12.66 -23.24
N ALA A 115 -8.76 11.86 -22.28
CA ALA A 115 -7.44 12.03 -21.68
C ALA A 115 -6.32 11.61 -22.64
N VAL A 116 -5.48 12.55 -22.98
CA VAL A 116 -4.26 12.32 -23.78
C VAL A 116 -3.16 11.77 -22.88
N THR A 117 -3.00 12.35 -21.70
CA THR A 117 -1.98 11.96 -20.72
C THR A 117 -2.32 12.52 -19.33
N PHE A 118 -1.62 11.99 -18.32
CA PHE A 118 -1.56 12.56 -16.98
C PHE A 118 -0.13 13.06 -16.72
N VAL A 119 0.02 14.30 -16.36
CA VAL A 119 1.29 14.95 -16.04
C VAL A 119 1.35 15.12 -14.51
N PRO A 120 2.16 14.33 -13.79
CA PRO A 120 2.32 14.54 -12.36
C PRO A 120 2.98 15.90 -12.10
N THR A 121 2.46 16.65 -11.13
CA THR A 121 3.11 17.87 -10.67
C THR A 121 4.24 17.49 -9.70
N ASN A 122 5.37 18.21 -9.76
CA ASN A 122 6.52 17.97 -8.88
C ASN A 122 6.29 18.53 -7.44
N GLU A 123 5.08 18.98 -7.13
CA GLU A 123 4.72 19.50 -5.83
C GLU A 123 4.46 18.36 -4.84
N GLY A 124 5.44 18.07 -4.00
CA GLY A 124 5.35 17.04 -2.97
C GLY A 124 5.82 15.66 -3.40
N THR A 125 5.68 14.71 -2.49
CA THR A 125 6.10 13.31 -2.67
C THR A 125 4.96 12.37 -2.34
N SER A 126 4.95 11.18 -2.97
CA SER A 126 4.05 10.09 -2.56
C SER A 126 4.81 9.02 -1.79
N ARG A 127 4.14 8.42 -0.81
CA ARG A 127 4.65 7.32 0.01
C ARG A 127 3.59 6.24 0.11
N ASN A 128 3.96 5.02 -0.24
CA ASN A 128 3.13 3.85 0.05
C ASN A 128 3.45 3.38 1.46
N ILE A 129 2.43 3.22 2.26
CA ILE A 129 2.55 2.80 3.65
C ILE A 129 1.50 1.75 4.00
N THR A 130 1.78 0.98 5.05
CA THR A 130 0.76 0.25 5.80
C THR A 130 0.47 1.05 7.06
N ILE A 131 -0.77 1.45 7.26
CA ILE A 131 -1.17 2.24 8.42
C ILE A 131 -1.10 1.36 9.68
N ALA A 132 -0.38 1.81 10.70
CA ALA A 132 -0.44 1.22 12.04
C ALA A 132 -1.47 1.95 12.90
N MET A 133 -1.55 3.27 12.79
CA MET A 133 -2.49 4.10 13.53
C MET A 133 -2.79 5.39 12.77
N ALA A 134 -4.05 5.80 12.76
CA ALA A 134 -4.48 7.10 12.26
C ALA A 134 -5.13 7.89 13.39
N GLU A 135 -4.67 9.12 13.58
CA GLU A 135 -5.15 10.07 14.57
C GLU A 135 -5.62 11.34 13.85
N THR A 136 -6.27 12.25 14.55
CA THR A 136 -6.84 13.47 13.97
C THR A 136 -5.84 14.30 13.16
N THR A 137 -4.57 14.30 13.55
CA THR A 137 -3.51 15.16 12.96
C THR A 137 -2.28 14.39 12.50
N THR A 138 -2.24 13.07 12.73
CA THR A 138 -1.08 12.24 12.39
C THR A 138 -1.51 10.89 11.84
N ILE A 139 -0.67 10.32 10.99
CA ILE A 139 -0.73 8.92 10.58
C ILE A 139 0.61 8.29 10.96
N THR A 140 0.56 7.13 11.58
CA THR A 140 1.76 6.33 11.90
C THR A 140 1.74 5.08 11.02
N ASP A 141 2.83 4.80 10.33
CA ASP A 141 2.96 3.58 9.54
C ASP A 141 3.44 2.39 10.37
N SER A 142 3.47 1.21 9.75
CA SER A 142 3.89 -0.04 10.40
C SER A 142 5.36 -0.05 10.84
N SER A 143 6.19 0.86 10.31
CA SER A 143 7.58 1.07 10.75
C SER A 143 7.70 2.01 11.96
N GLY A 144 6.59 2.64 12.38
CA GLY A 144 6.57 3.64 13.44
C GLY A 144 6.84 5.06 12.96
N THR A 145 6.99 5.29 11.65
CA THR A 145 7.18 6.63 11.10
C THR A 145 5.89 7.43 11.20
N LYS A 146 5.97 8.65 11.73
CA LYS A 146 4.83 9.55 11.89
C LYS A 146 4.78 10.60 10.78
N TYR A 147 3.61 10.76 10.20
CA TYR A 147 3.31 11.74 9.15
C TYR A 147 2.29 12.74 9.68
N SER A 148 2.62 14.02 9.68
CA SER A 148 1.67 15.08 10.05
C SER A 148 0.65 15.28 8.94
N VAL A 149 -0.63 15.41 9.29
CA VAL A 149 -1.73 15.58 8.34
C VAL A 149 -2.12 17.04 8.23
N ALA A 150 -2.38 17.52 7.02
CA ALA A 150 -2.87 18.88 6.78
C ALA A 150 -4.35 19.01 7.23
N ALA A 151 -4.73 20.21 7.70
CA ALA A 151 -6.08 20.43 8.25
C ALA A 151 -7.23 20.16 7.25
N HIS A 152 -6.96 20.30 5.94
CA HIS A 152 -7.93 20.07 4.86
C HIS A 152 -7.65 18.79 4.05
N ALA A 153 -6.87 17.88 4.63
CA ALA A 153 -6.52 16.63 3.97
C ALA A 153 -7.77 15.82 3.62
N LYS A 154 -7.68 15.11 2.50
CA LYS A 154 -8.74 14.24 1.99
C LYS A 154 -8.32 12.79 2.03
N VAL A 155 -9.30 11.91 2.21
CA VAL A 155 -9.16 10.46 2.09
C VAL A 155 -9.95 10.01 0.87
N TYR A 156 -9.31 9.29 -0.02
CA TYR A 156 -9.94 8.63 -1.16
C TYR A 156 -10.03 7.12 -0.88
N ILE A 157 -11.25 6.60 -0.93
CA ILE A 157 -11.55 5.17 -0.79
C ILE A 157 -12.31 4.75 -2.03
N GLY A 158 -11.65 4.03 -2.93
CA GLY A 158 -12.18 3.78 -4.26
C GLY A 158 -12.41 5.11 -4.99
N GLU A 159 -13.63 5.33 -5.45
CA GLU A 159 -14.04 6.54 -6.19
C GLU A 159 -14.52 7.68 -5.28
N SER A 160 -14.67 7.43 -4.00
CA SER A 160 -15.25 8.39 -3.05
C SER A 160 -14.17 9.17 -2.32
N SER A 161 -14.40 10.48 -2.14
CA SER A 161 -13.52 11.35 -1.35
C SER A 161 -14.22 11.85 -0.09
N TYR A 162 -13.47 11.90 0.99
CA TYR A 162 -13.95 12.33 2.30
C TYR A 162 -12.96 13.30 2.94
N SER A 163 -13.43 14.13 3.88
CA SER A 163 -12.52 14.85 4.77
C SER A 163 -11.75 13.85 5.67
N TYR A 164 -10.45 14.03 5.82
CA TYR A 164 -9.64 13.18 6.69
C TYR A 164 -10.16 13.18 8.13
N VAL A 165 -10.52 14.35 8.66
CA VAL A 165 -11.02 14.48 10.05
C VAL A 165 -12.30 13.70 10.30
N GLU A 166 -13.11 13.48 9.26
CA GLU A 166 -14.36 12.72 9.36
C GLU A 166 -14.14 11.22 9.18
N ARG A 167 -13.01 10.81 8.61
CA ARG A 167 -12.78 9.43 8.17
C ARG A 167 -11.52 8.77 8.72
N PHE A 168 -10.67 9.44 9.48
CA PHE A 168 -9.44 8.84 9.98
C PHE A 168 -9.68 7.58 10.84
N THR A 169 -10.81 7.50 11.55
CA THR A 169 -11.17 6.31 12.35
C THR A 169 -11.45 5.07 11.50
N TYR A 170 -11.71 5.22 10.21
CA TYR A 170 -11.87 4.11 9.26
C TYR A 170 -10.52 3.60 8.70
N LEU A 171 -9.44 4.35 8.91
CA LEU A 171 -8.09 3.97 8.53
C LEU A 171 -7.49 3.09 9.63
N SER A 172 -7.98 1.86 9.71
CA SER A 172 -7.54 0.89 10.70
C SER A 172 -6.10 0.43 10.46
N ALA A 173 -5.49 -0.14 11.49
CA ALA A 173 -4.19 -0.80 11.34
C ALA A 173 -4.26 -1.90 10.26
N GLY A 174 -3.21 -2.00 9.45
CA GLY A 174 -3.14 -2.90 8.30
C GLY A 174 -3.69 -2.31 7.00
N THR A 175 -4.33 -1.13 7.02
CA THR A 175 -4.79 -0.46 5.80
C THR A 175 -3.61 -0.04 4.94
N LEU A 176 -3.59 -0.50 3.68
CA LEU A 176 -2.64 -0.04 2.68
C LEU A 176 -3.07 1.31 2.14
N ALA A 177 -2.18 2.26 2.14
CA ALA A 177 -2.46 3.60 1.66
C ALA A 177 -1.24 4.23 0.95
N THR A 178 -1.54 5.05 -0.05
CA THR A 178 -0.57 5.98 -0.61
C THR A 178 -0.81 7.35 -0.01
N LEU A 179 0.18 7.90 0.67
CA LEU A 179 0.15 9.26 1.18
C LEU A 179 0.72 10.21 0.13
N TYR A 180 -0.01 11.26 -0.19
CA TYR A 180 0.54 12.41 -0.89
C TYR A 180 0.94 13.47 0.14
N ILE A 181 2.23 13.79 0.17
CA ILE A 181 2.85 14.71 1.12
C ILE A 181 3.25 15.96 0.34
N ASN A 182 2.71 17.11 0.74
CA ASN A 182 2.98 18.37 0.07
C ASN A 182 4.40 18.89 0.35
N ASP A 183 4.75 20.01 -0.27
CA ASP A 183 6.02 20.72 -0.13
C ASP A 183 6.36 21.14 1.32
N LYS A 184 5.33 21.25 2.19
CA LYS A 184 5.49 21.55 3.64
C LYS A 184 5.67 20.30 4.51
N GLY A 185 5.82 19.12 3.89
CA GLY A 185 5.99 17.85 4.58
C GLY A 185 4.72 17.34 5.26
N ARG A 186 3.53 17.81 4.87
CA ARG A 186 2.26 17.37 5.44
C ARG A 186 1.46 16.53 4.46
N VAL A 187 0.81 15.50 4.96
CA VAL A 187 -0.11 14.69 4.19
C VAL A 187 -1.33 15.52 3.79
N GLU A 188 -1.53 15.70 2.52
CA GLU A 188 -2.68 16.39 1.91
C GLU A 188 -3.75 15.42 1.42
N THR A 189 -3.31 14.22 1.03
CA THR A 189 -4.20 13.18 0.54
C THR A 189 -3.76 11.83 1.06
N VAL A 190 -4.72 11.05 1.53
CA VAL A 190 -4.60 9.64 1.81
C VAL A 190 -5.39 8.90 0.74
N PHE A 191 -4.72 8.18 -0.13
CA PHE A 191 -5.34 7.31 -1.09
C PHE A 191 -5.30 5.89 -0.53
N VAL A 192 -6.46 5.40 -0.12
CA VAL A 192 -6.60 4.01 0.30
C VAL A 192 -6.60 3.18 -0.96
N GLY A 193 -5.51 2.45 -1.17
CA GLY A 193 -5.30 1.66 -2.37
C GLY A 193 -6.49 0.75 -2.62
N SER A 194 -6.95 0.74 -3.85
CA SER A 194 -7.87 -0.28 -4.26
C SER A 194 -7.18 -1.61 -4.02
N THR A 195 -7.83 -2.40 -3.23
CA THR A 195 -7.64 -3.82 -3.05
C THR A 195 -6.46 -4.41 -3.84
N THR A 196 -5.49 -4.88 -3.11
CA THR A 196 -4.66 -6.01 -3.58
C THR A 196 -5.54 -6.96 -4.36
N SER A 197 -5.01 -7.57 -5.42
CA SER A 197 -5.72 -8.56 -6.24
C SER A 197 -6.54 -9.49 -5.34
N ASP A 198 -7.69 -9.97 -5.81
CA ASP A 198 -8.47 -10.99 -5.10
C ASP A 198 -7.69 -12.29 -4.88
N ASP A 199 -6.45 -12.34 -5.38
CA ASP A 199 -5.51 -13.42 -5.24
C ASP A 199 -4.28 -13.05 -4.41
N ALA A 200 -3.74 -14.06 -3.74
CA ALA A 200 -2.47 -13.99 -3.05
C ALA A 200 -1.62 -15.22 -3.35
N VAL A 201 -0.32 -15.09 -3.20
CA VAL A 201 0.61 -16.22 -3.28
C VAL A 201 1.45 -16.32 -2.02
N ILE A 202 1.79 -17.54 -1.65
CA ILE A 202 2.67 -17.82 -0.53
C ILE A 202 4.09 -18.02 -1.06
N VAL A 203 5.05 -17.31 -0.50
CA VAL A 203 6.46 -17.45 -0.84
C VAL A 203 6.94 -18.86 -0.45
N ALA A 204 7.31 -19.65 -1.45
CA ALA A 204 7.65 -21.06 -1.27
C ALA A 204 9.00 -21.26 -0.57
N GLN A 205 9.95 -20.36 -0.80
CA GLN A 205 11.29 -20.39 -0.22
C GLN A 205 11.87 -18.99 -0.07
N ASP A 206 12.84 -18.83 0.80
CA ASP A 206 13.52 -17.57 1.06
C ASP A 206 14.06 -16.96 -0.25
N GLY A 207 13.75 -15.69 -0.48
CA GLY A 207 14.22 -14.93 -1.64
C GLY A 207 13.50 -15.21 -2.95
N SER A 208 12.53 -16.14 -3.00
CA SER A 208 11.84 -16.51 -4.25
C SER A 208 10.72 -15.52 -4.59
N THR A 209 10.64 -15.14 -5.85
CA THR A 209 9.55 -14.38 -6.46
C THR A 209 8.80 -15.18 -7.54
N GLU A 210 9.08 -16.46 -7.68
CA GLU A 210 8.50 -17.31 -8.74
C GLU A 210 6.97 -17.29 -8.74
N GLY A 211 6.34 -17.31 -7.55
CA GLY A 211 4.90 -17.25 -7.42
C GLY A 211 4.27 -15.93 -7.87
N PHE A 212 5.04 -14.85 -7.97
CA PHE A 212 4.50 -13.52 -8.34
C PHE A 212 3.99 -13.46 -9.78
N ALA A 213 4.44 -14.37 -10.64
CA ALA A 213 3.89 -14.52 -11.99
C ALA A 213 2.40 -14.93 -12.00
N LEU A 214 1.88 -15.47 -10.88
CA LEU A 214 0.44 -15.76 -10.72
C LEU A 214 -0.35 -14.49 -10.34
N LEU A 215 0.31 -13.44 -9.87
CA LEU A 215 -0.32 -12.19 -9.46
C LEU A 215 -0.29 -11.14 -10.58
N THR A 216 0.75 -11.14 -11.39
CA THR A 216 0.95 -10.13 -12.44
C THR A 216 1.91 -10.63 -13.52
N ASP A 217 1.62 -10.27 -14.78
CA ASP A 217 2.52 -10.51 -15.92
C ASP A 217 3.67 -9.49 -15.98
N ARG A 218 3.65 -8.46 -15.11
CA ARG A 218 4.67 -7.43 -15.08
C ARG A 218 5.90 -7.91 -14.34
N THR A 219 7.06 -7.47 -14.79
CA THR A 219 8.36 -7.76 -14.17
C THR A 219 9.01 -6.54 -13.53
N ASP A 220 8.42 -5.36 -13.73
CA ASP A 220 8.89 -4.05 -13.26
C ASP A 220 8.18 -3.57 -11.97
N TYR A 221 7.50 -4.48 -11.27
CA TYR A 221 6.83 -4.17 -10.01
C TYR A 221 7.82 -3.82 -8.90
N THR A 222 7.31 -3.06 -7.93
CA THR A 222 8.02 -2.76 -6.68
C THR A 222 7.55 -3.71 -5.59
N ILE A 223 8.44 -4.14 -4.70
CA ILE A 223 8.07 -4.99 -3.56
C ILE A 223 8.10 -4.13 -2.29
N TYR A 224 7.01 -4.17 -1.51
CA TYR A 224 6.91 -3.55 -0.20
C TYR A 224 6.65 -4.60 0.87
N LYS A 225 7.36 -4.50 2.00
CA LYS A 225 7.15 -5.32 3.20
C LYS A 225 7.30 -4.41 4.43
N HIS A 226 6.36 -4.47 5.37
CA HIS A 226 6.32 -3.58 6.55
C HIS A 226 6.35 -2.09 6.21
N GLY A 227 5.70 -1.69 5.10
CA GLY A 227 5.69 -0.30 4.64
C GLY A 227 6.98 0.18 3.99
N GLU A 228 8.00 -0.65 3.88
CA GLU A 228 9.29 -0.32 3.27
C GLU A 228 9.47 -1.01 1.92
N ARG A 229 10.14 -0.32 0.99
CA ARG A 229 10.56 -0.91 -0.27
C ARG A 229 11.70 -1.89 -0.01
N VAL A 230 11.50 -3.14 -0.44
CA VAL A 230 12.46 -4.22 -0.23
C VAL A 230 12.86 -4.89 -1.56
N THR A 231 13.86 -5.75 -1.49
CA THR A 231 14.24 -6.65 -2.59
C THR A 231 13.78 -8.07 -2.29
N SER A 232 13.84 -8.96 -3.28
CA SER A 232 13.51 -10.38 -3.10
C SER A 232 14.27 -11.04 -1.94
N ARG A 233 15.49 -10.60 -1.61
CA ARG A 233 16.30 -11.13 -0.50
C ARG A 233 15.62 -11.01 0.88
N SER A 234 14.68 -10.06 1.02
CA SER A 234 13.92 -9.84 2.27
C SER A 234 12.72 -10.79 2.40
N LEU A 235 12.38 -11.51 1.34
CA LEU A 235 11.28 -12.47 1.34
C LEU A 235 11.66 -13.73 2.10
N LYS A 236 10.73 -14.22 2.90
CA LYS A 236 10.88 -15.44 3.67
C LYS A 236 9.82 -16.47 3.28
N LYS A 237 10.15 -17.71 3.43
CA LYS A 237 9.18 -18.80 3.27
C LYS A 237 7.96 -18.54 4.16
N PHE A 238 6.77 -18.77 3.62
CA PHE A 238 5.46 -18.48 4.23
C PHE A 238 5.06 -17.01 4.30
N ASP A 239 5.84 -16.09 3.75
CA ASP A 239 5.34 -14.75 3.51
C ASP A 239 4.18 -14.80 2.50
N VAL A 240 3.24 -13.90 2.64
CA VAL A 240 2.08 -13.76 1.76
C VAL A 240 2.27 -12.54 0.87
N ALA A 241 2.20 -12.74 -0.42
CA ALA A 241 2.30 -11.65 -1.39
C ALA A 241 0.94 -11.42 -2.07
N THR A 242 0.57 -10.16 -2.20
CA THR A 242 -0.58 -9.67 -2.96
C THR A 242 -0.12 -8.59 -3.93
N TYR A 243 -0.86 -8.34 -4.99
CA TYR A 243 -0.49 -7.37 -6.00
C TYR A 243 -1.54 -6.26 -6.14
N SER A 244 -1.09 -5.04 -6.23
CA SER A 244 -1.93 -3.88 -6.56
C SER A 244 -1.57 -3.38 -7.95
N ALA A 245 -2.50 -3.55 -8.89
CA ALA A 245 -2.33 -3.09 -10.27
C ALA A 245 -2.28 -1.55 -10.37
N SER A 246 -2.98 -0.86 -9.47
CA SER A 246 -3.09 0.60 -9.48
C SER A 246 -1.73 1.30 -9.30
N ASN A 247 -0.83 0.72 -8.52
CA ASN A 247 0.50 1.29 -8.28
C ASN A 247 1.65 0.34 -8.66
N ASN A 248 1.34 -0.77 -9.37
CA ASN A 248 2.30 -1.79 -9.79
C ASN A 248 3.18 -2.28 -8.64
N THR A 249 2.56 -2.64 -7.54
CA THR A 249 3.27 -3.00 -6.30
C THR A 249 2.86 -4.36 -5.79
N VAL A 250 3.83 -5.19 -5.45
CA VAL A 250 3.63 -6.42 -4.69
C VAL A 250 3.81 -6.08 -3.21
N TYR A 251 2.76 -6.27 -2.44
CA TYR A 251 2.78 -6.13 -0.99
C TYR A 251 3.01 -7.49 -0.36
N VAL A 252 3.94 -7.54 0.59
CA VAL A 252 4.35 -8.77 1.25
C VAL A 252 4.15 -8.66 2.75
N SER A 253 3.41 -9.61 3.29
CA SER A 253 3.10 -9.73 4.71
C SER A 253 3.75 -10.99 5.28
N ASP A 254 4.33 -10.91 6.45
CA ASP A 254 4.73 -12.07 7.26
C ASP A 254 3.78 -12.29 8.45
N ASN A 255 2.62 -11.65 8.41
CA ASN A 255 1.57 -11.82 9.40
C ASN A 255 1.12 -13.27 9.45
N ARG A 256 1.30 -13.90 10.58
CA ARG A 256 0.85 -15.26 10.81
C ARG A 256 0.47 -15.47 12.27
N ILE A 257 -0.50 -16.31 12.48
CA ILE A 257 -0.97 -16.66 13.82
C ILE A 257 -1.38 -18.13 13.89
N THR A 258 -0.90 -18.81 14.93
CA THR A 258 -1.30 -20.19 15.20
C THR A 258 -2.54 -20.19 16.08
N VAL A 259 -3.63 -20.77 15.58
CA VAL A 259 -4.95 -20.70 16.18
C VAL A 259 -5.66 -22.05 16.16
N TYR A 260 -6.62 -22.20 17.08
CA TYR A 260 -7.60 -23.27 17.01
C TYR A 260 -8.70 -22.87 16.01
N TYR A 261 -8.90 -23.68 14.98
CA TYR A 261 -9.90 -23.51 13.93
C TYR A 261 -11.27 -23.84 14.49
N GLN A 262 -12.05 -22.82 14.84
CA GLN A 262 -13.29 -22.98 15.60
C GLN A 262 -14.50 -23.27 14.71
N ASP A 263 -14.60 -22.57 13.57
CA ASP A 263 -15.78 -22.63 12.70
C ASP A 263 -15.45 -22.17 11.27
N ALA A 264 -16.32 -22.53 10.32
CA ALA A 264 -16.20 -22.19 8.91
C ALA A 264 -17.57 -21.86 8.29
N TYR A 265 -17.63 -20.79 7.52
CA TYR A 265 -18.84 -20.37 6.82
C TYR A 265 -18.59 -20.29 5.28
N PRO A 266 -19.49 -20.73 4.44
CA PRO A 266 -20.74 -21.44 4.76
C PRO A 266 -20.52 -22.88 5.27
N ASN A 267 -19.37 -23.48 5.03
CA ASN A 267 -19.00 -24.81 5.51
C ASN A 267 -17.47 -25.03 5.38
N ALA A 268 -16.95 -26.07 6.02
CA ALA A 268 -15.52 -26.39 6.04
C ALA A 268 -14.98 -26.88 4.69
N ALA A 269 -15.81 -27.33 3.77
CA ALA A 269 -15.35 -27.81 2.44
C ALA A 269 -15.08 -26.66 1.46
N SER A 270 -15.74 -25.51 1.65
CA SER A 270 -15.55 -24.32 0.81
C SER A 270 -15.77 -23.05 1.67
N PRO A 271 -14.85 -22.76 2.59
CA PRO A 271 -15.02 -21.65 3.52
C PRO A 271 -14.71 -20.32 2.84
N SER A 272 -15.63 -19.36 2.90
CA SER A 272 -15.38 -17.96 2.51
C SER A 272 -14.93 -17.11 3.70
N ARG A 273 -15.17 -17.61 4.91
CA ARG A 273 -14.73 -16.99 6.17
C ARG A 273 -14.61 -18.06 7.27
N ILE A 274 -13.73 -17.81 8.20
CA ILE A 274 -13.46 -18.75 9.31
C ILE A 274 -13.45 -18.03 10.65
N LYS A 275 -13.71 -18.80 11.70
CA LYS A 275 -13.58 -18.35 13.09
C LYS A 275 -12.40 -19.04 13.76
N ALA A 276 -11.55 -18.26 14.39
CA ALA A 276 -10.41 -18.71 15.17
C ALA A 276 -10.62 -18.35 16.64
N THR A 277 -10.31 -19.28 17.56
CA THR A 277 -10.55 -19.03 18.98
C THR A 277 -9.80 -17.80 19.47
N GLY A 278 -10.56 -16.87 20.03
CA GLY A 278 -10.07 -15.67 20.68
C GLY A 278 -9.49 -14.62 19.73
N ILE A 279 -9.62 -14.79 18.42
CA ILE A 279 -9.24 -13.79 17.43
C ILE A 279 -10.50 -13.24 16.79
N ILE A 280 -10.64 -11.91 16.83
CA ILE A 280 -11.75 -11.20 16.22
C ILE A 280 -11.28 -10.72 14.85
N GLY A 281 -11.86 -11.28 13.80
CA GLY A 281 -11.62 -10.87 12.42
C GLY A 281 -12.35 -9.57 12.09
N THR A 282 -11.96 -8.96 10.99
CA THR A 282 -12.57 -7.72 10.46
C THR A 282 -13.88 -7.96 9.70
N GLY A 283 -14.22 -9.23 9.41
CA GLY A 283 -15.46 -9.61 8.75
C GLY A 283 -16.68 -9.58 9.68
N GLU A 284 -17.86 -9.81 9.10
CA GLU A 284 -19.11 -9.92 9.88
C GLU A 284 -18.99 -10.95 11.00
N ASP A 285 -19.58 -10.65 12.15
CA ASP A 285 -19.61 -11.51 13.34
C ASP A 285 -18.20 -11.92 13.86
N GLY A 286 -17.17 -11.13 13.55
CA GLY A 286 -15.79 -11.40 13.97
C GLY A 286 -15.11 -12.55 13.24
N TYR A 287 -15.62 -12.95 12.06
CA TYR A 287 -14.94 -13.90 11.20
C TYR A 287 -13.75 -13.28 10.47
N LEU A 288 -12.75 -14.09 10.17
CA LEU A 288 -11.67 -13.77 9.27
C LEU A 288 -12.10 -14.11 7.84
N GLU A 289 -11.96 -13.17 6.92
CA GLU A 289 -12.20 -13.42 5.49
C GLU A 289 -11.17 -14.37 4.90
N VAL A 290 -11.62 -15.29 4.06
CA VAL A 290 -10.78 -16.27 3.38
C VAL A 290 -10.65 -15.90 1.91
N MET A 291 -9.42 -15.79 1.43
CA MET A 291 -9.15 -15.57 0.01
C MET A 291 -9.38 -16.84 -0.80
N PRO A 292 -9.74 -16.73 -2.09
CA PRO A 292 -9.97 -17.89 -2.95
C PRO A 292 -8.79 -18.87 -2.97
N CYS A 293 -7.55 -18.36 -2.98
CA CYS A 293 -6.34 -19.18 -2.96
C CYS A 293 -6.17 -20.05 -1.69
N ALA A 294 -6.79 -19.66 -0.57
CA ALA A 294 -6.70 -20.40 0.70
C ALA A 294 -7.78 -21.49 0.85
N MET A 295 -8.84 -21.45 0.05
CA MET A 295 -10.00 -22.34 0.22
C MET A 295 -9.62 -23.82 0.16
N ALA A 296 -8.79 -24.21 -0.81
CA ALA A 296 -8.38 -25.59 -0.98
C ALA A 296 -7.57 -26.12 0.21
N SER A 297 -6.60 -25.32 0.69
CA SER A 297 -5.76 -25.70 1.85
C SER A 297 -6.55 -25.72 3.16
N LEU A 298 -7.56 -24.85 3.29
CA LEU A 298 -8.48 -24.88 4.43
C LEU A 298 -9.41 -26.09 4.41
N ALA A 299 -9.88 -26.50 3.25
CA ALA A 299 -10.74 -27.68 3.08
C ALA A 299 -10.04 -29.01 3.50
N GLU A 300 -8.71 -29.05 3.46
CA GLU A 300 -7.90 -30.16 3.98
C GLU A 300 -7.79 -30.15 5.51
N CYS A 301 -8.07 -29.01 6.14
CA CYS A 301 -8.04 -28.86 7.58
C CYS A 301 -9.41 -29.20 8.22
N ARG A 302 -9.38 -29.69 9.45
CA ARG A 302 -10.61 -29.99 10.19
C ARG A 302 -10.92 -28.87 11.19
N VAL A 303 -12.18 -28.48 11.27
CA VAL A 303 -12.66 -27.70 12.41
C VAL A 303 -12.33 -28.46 13.69
N GLY A 304 -11.75 -27.76 14.65
CA GLY A 304 -11.22 -28.38 15.87
C GLY A 304 -9.70 -28.66 15.83
N GLN A 305 -9.04 -28.36 14.75
CA GLN A 305 -7.59 -28.52 14.59
C GLN A 305 -6.85 -27.21 14.89
N THR A 306 -5.64 -27.32 15.43
CA THR A 306 -4.72 -26.16 15.50
C THR A 306 -4.01 -25.98 14.17
N ILE A 307 -4.16 -24.80 13.58
CA ILE A 307 -3.58 -24.44 12.28
C ILE A 307 -2.84 -23.10 12.39
N THR A 308 -1.91 -22.85 11.50
CA THR A 308 -1.29 -21.53 11.37
C THR A 308 -1.90 -20.85 10.15
N LEU A 309 -2.54 -19.71 10.38
CA LEU A 309 -3.04 -18.83 9.35
C LEU A 309 -1.91 -17.98 8.80
N LEU A 310 -1.81 -17.89 7.48
CA LEU A 310 -0.94 -17.00 6.74
C LEU A 310 -1.81 -15.87 6.22
N LEU A 311 -1.51 -14.65 6.67
CA LEU A 311 -2.40 -13.51 6.50
C LEU A 311 -1.80 -12.48 5.55
N THR A 312 -2.64 -11.86 4.75
CA THR A 312 -2.29 -10.66 4.00
C THR A 312 -2.03 -9.50 4.96
N GLU A 313 -1.54 -8.39 4.45
CA GLU A 313 -1.40 -7.16 5.25
C GLU A 313 -2.75 -6.65 5.80
N ASN A 314 -3.85 -6.96 5.11
CA ASN A 314 -5.21 -6.65 5.55
C ASN A 314 -5.86 -7.78 6.38
N ASN A 315 -5.07 -8.71 6.89
CA ASN A 315 -5.51 -9.82 7.72
C ASN A 315 -6.53 -10.78 7.08
N LYS A 316 -6.61 -10.83 5.74
CA LYS A 316 -7.35 -11.88 5.05
C LYS A 316 -6.53 -13.18 5.06
N VAL A 317 -7.19 -14.30 5.21
CA VAL A 317 -6.53 -15.61 5.21
C VAL A 317 -6.17 -15.98 3.78
N ALA A 318 -4.89 -15.94 3.44
CA ALA A 318 -4.35 -16.28 2.13
C ALA A 318 -3.86 -17.74 2.05
N GLY A 319 -3.67 -18.37 3.20
CA GLY A 319 -3.30 -19.77 3.26
C GLY A 319 -3.26 -20.30 4.67
N VAL A 320 -3.10 -21.60 4.80
CA VAL A 320 -2.95 -22.27 6.08
C VAL A 320 -1.82 -23.28 6.04
N SER A 321 -1.25 -23.53 7.19
CA SER A 321 -0.23 -24.56 7.35
C SER A 321 -0.41 -25.29 8.68
N THR A 322 -0.25 -26.61 8.62
CA THR A 322 -0.11 -27.48 9.81
C THR A 322 1.35 -27.77 10.13
N ASN A 323 2.27 -27.32 9.28
CA ASN A 323 3.71 -27.53 9.46
C ASN A 323 4.24 -26.68 10.63
N SER A 324 4.99 -27.31 11.52
CA SER A 324 5.61 -26.62 12.66
C SER A 324 6.57 -25.49 12.26
N ALA A 325 7.20 -25.57 11.08
CA ALA A 325 8.06 -24.51 10.56
C ALA A 325 7.29 -23.24 10.16
N ALA A 326 6.00 -23.36 9.89
CA ALA A 326 5.13 -22.21 9.60
C ALA A 326 4.58 -21.55 10.87
N ARG A 327 4.73 -22.20 12.04
CA ARG A 327 4.19 -21.66 13.29
C ARG A 327 4.68 -20.25 13.51
N GLY A 328 3.75 -19.38 13.81
CA GLY A 328 3.96 -17.98 14.12
C GLY A 328 2.94 -17.53 15.12
N ASN A 329 3.38 -16.70 16.05
CA ASN A 329 2.50 -16.07 17.01
C ASN A 329 2.45 -14.59 16.67
N ALA A 330 1.25 -14.05 16.52
CA ALA A 330 1.11 -12.61 16.39
C ALA A 330 1.60 -11.94 17.69
N ILE A 331 2.28 -10.82 17.55
CA ILE A 331 2.79 -10.05 18.69
C ILE A 331 1.86 -8.86 18.92
N GLY A 332 1.61 -8.55 20.18
CA GLY A 332 0.78 -7.45 20.60
C GLY A 332 1.22 -6.86 21.93
N PHE A 333 0.52 -5.82 22.32
CA PHE A 333 0.69 -5.14 23.60
C PHE A 333 -0.56 -5.31 24.46
N VAL A 334 -0.39 -5.57 25.75
CA VAL A 334 -1.48 -5.68 26.71
C VAL A 334 -1.69 -4.32 27.36
N GLY A 335 -2.73 -3.62 26.92
CA GLY A 335 -3.18 -2.35 27.50
C GLY A 335 -4.21 -2.53 28.62
N LYS A 336 -4.81 -1.43 29.05
CA LYS A 336 -5.90 -1.42 30.04
C LYS A 336 -7.18 -2.07 29.49
N ASP A 337 -7.40 -1.94 28.17
CA ASP A 337 -8.63 -2.36 27.48
C ASP A 337 -8.50 -3.76 26.86
N GLY A 338 -7.37 -4.43 27.00
CA GLY A 338 -7.13 -5.76 26.45
C GLY A 338 -5.84 -5.87 25.64
N VAL A 339 -5.79 -6.85 24.75
CA VAL A 339 -4.63 -7.11 23.88
C VAL A 339 -4.87 -6.53 22.49
N ARG A 340 -3.97 -5.69 22.05
CA ARG A 340 -3.93 -5.17 20.68
C ARG A 340 -2.74 -5.78 19.93
N LEU A 341 -3.02 -6.50 18.86
CA LEU A 341 -1.98 -7.07 18.00
C LEU A 341 -1.41 -6.00 17.06
N PHE A 342 -0.12 -6.08 16.76
CA PHE A 342 0.54 -5.12 15.87
C PHE A 342 0.08 -5.23 14.41
N ASN A 343 -0.48 -6.37 14.01
CA ASN A 343 -1.11 -6.53 12.70
C ASN A 343 -2.55 -5.98 12.64
N GLY A 344 -3.05 -5.37 13.74
CA GLY A 344 -4.37 -4.76 13.81
C GLY A 344 -5.53 -5.72 14.11
N LEU A 345 -5.29 -7.02 14.26
CA LEU A 345 -6.33 -7.93 14.75
C LEU A 345 -6.61 -7.70 16.23
N GLU A 346 -7.86 -7.84 16.60
CA GLU A 346 -8.31 -7.76 17.99
C GLU A 346 -8.33 -9.15 18.61
N VAL A 347 -8.05 -9.20 19.91
CA VAL A 347 -8.12 -10.43 20.71
C VAL A 347 -9.28 -10.34 21.69
N ASP A 348 -10.11 -11.36 21.71
CA ASP A 348 -11.15 -11.47 22.71
C ASP A 348 -10.54 -11.65 24.10
N SER A 349 -10.57 -10.58 24.88
CA SER A 349 -10.01 -10.56 26.24
C SER A 349 -10.68 -11.57 27.17
N SER A 350 -11.93 -11.98 26.90
CA SER A 350 -12.64 -12.99 27.70
C SER A 350 -12.05 -14.40 27.52
N ALA A 351 -11.39 -14.64 26.38
CA ALA A 351 -10.71 -15.90 26.10
C ALA A 351 -9.32 -16.00 26.76
N ILE A 352 -8.83 -14.95 27.42
CA ILE A 352 -7.50 -14.89 28.03
C ILE A 352 -7.60 -15.10 29.55
N LYS A 353 -6.93 -16.13 30.02
CA LYS A 353 -6.77 -16.35 31.47
C LYS A 353 -5.66 -15.46 32.01
N ASN A 354 -5.95 -14.83 33.18
CA ASN A 354 -4.96 -13.99 33.89
C ASN A 354 -4.40 -12.84 33.06
N LEU A 355 -5.24 -12.17 32.28
CA LEU A 355 -4.84 -11.03 31.43
C LEU A 355 -4.10 -9.95 32.23
N SER A 356 -4.51 -9.70 33.47
CA SER A 356 -3.89 -8.71 34.38
C SER A 356 -2.40 -8.94 34.64
N ASP A 357 -1.93 -10.19 34.57
CA ASP A 357 -0.53 -10.54 34.81
C ASP A 357 0.40 -10.07 33.68
N TYR A 358 -0.19 -9.66 32.56
CA TYR A 358 0.52 -9.23 31.35
C TYR A 358 0.36 -7.73 31.05
N THR A 359 -0.38 -6.99 31.87
CA THR A 359 -0.62 -5.55 31.64
C THR A 359 0.69 -4.79 31.48
N GLY A 360 0.80 -3.97 30.45
CA GLY A 360 2.01 -3.18 30.13
C GLY A 360 3.11 -4.01 29.46
N GLN A 361 2.85 -5.23 29.02
CA GLN A 361 3.85 -6.12 28.43
C GLN A 361 3.59 -6.40 26.95
N LEU A 362 4.68 -6.66 26.23
CA LEU A 362 4.62 -7.27 24.90
C LEU A 362 4.38 -8.77 25.04
N VAL A 363 3.43 -9.27 24.30
CA VAL A 363 3.04 -10.67 24.31
C VAL A 363 2.97 -11.26 22.92
N SER A 364 3.27 -12.55 22.81
CA SER A 364 2.91 -13.35 21.65
C SER A 364 1.57 -14.00 21.92
N VAL A 365 0.70 -14.06 20.91
CA VAL A 365 -0.66 -14.55 21.01
C VAL A 365 -0.85 -15.77 20.14
N SER A 366 -1.42 -16.83 20.69
CA SER A 366 -1.82 -18.04 19.96
C SER A 366 -3.00 -18.73 20.66
N SER A 367 -3.68 -19.61 19.96
CA SER A 367 -4.68 -20.50 20.57
C SER A 367 -4.50 -21.93 20.08
N SER A 368 -4.61 -22.90 20.97
CA SER A 368 -4.49 -24.32 20.66
C SER A 368 -5.67 -25.15 21.12
N ASN A 369 -6.67 -24.51 21.72
CA ASN A 369 -7.91 -25.14 22.16
C ASN A 369 -9.10 -24.19 21.93
N ARG A 370 -10.32 -24.71 22.13
CA ARG A 370 -11.56 -24.01 21.84
C ARG A 370 -11.82 -22.81 22.74
N ASP A 371 -11.34 -22.83 23.96
CA ASP A 371 -11.87 -21.97 25.04
C ASP A 371 -10.85 -20.95 25.55
N SER A 372 -9.62 -20.97 25.04
CA SER A 372 -8.59 -20.06 25.56
C SER A 372 -7.52 -19.66 24.58
N VAL A 373 -7.10 -18.42 24.73
CA VAL A 373 -5.91 -17.82 24.10
C VAL A 373 -4.74 -17.97 25.07
N THR A 374 -3.60 -18.31 24.52
CA THR A 374 -2.34 -18.38 25.26
C THR A 374 -1.52 -17.13 24.98
N LEU A 375 -1.12 -16.44 26.03
CA LEU A 375 -0.15 -15.33 25.97
C LEU A 375 1.23 -15.86 26.37
N GLY A 376 2.21 -15.61 25.51
CA GLY A 376 3.62 -15.81 25.83
C GLY A 376 4.31 -14.47 26.00
N ARG A 377 5.11 -14.30 27.05
CA ARG A 377 5.90 -13.08 27.23
C ARG A 377 6.96 -13.00 26.12
N VAL A 378 6.99 -11.88 25.42
CA VAL A 378 8.05 -11.55 24.48
C VAL A 378 9.15 -10.87 25.27
N GLY A 379 10.17 -11.62 25.68
CA GLY A 379 11.24 -11.05 26.46
C GLY A 379 12.27 -12.07 26.93
N GLY A 380 13.50 -11.69 26.90
CA GLY A 380 14.74 -12.38 27.24
C GLY A 380 15.94 -11.70 26.59
N GLN A 381 15.72 -10.85 25.60
CA GLN A 381 16.76 -9.97 25.09
C GLN A 381 16.43 -8.53 25.49
N SER A 382 17.35 -7.89 26.18
CA SER A 382 17.24 -6.45 26.50
C SER A 382 17.18 -5.69 25.18
N ILE A 383 16.02 -5.16 24.83
CA ILE A 383 15.92 -4.18 23.77
C ILE A 383 16.57 -2.92 24.33
N ARG A 384 17.74 -2.57 23.81
CA ARG A 384 18.42 -1.32 24.18
C ARG A 384 17.93 -0.22 23.25
N GLY A 385 17.23 0.75 23.80
CA GLY A 385 16.72 1.91 23.10
C GLY A 385 15.78 2.69 24.03
N ASP A 386 15.59 3.96 23.74
CA ASP A 386 14.63 4.80 24.44
C ASP A 386 13.26 4.56 23.80
N PHE A 387 12.32 4.02 24.57
CA PHE A 387 10.94 3.82 24.16
C PHE A 387 10.05 4.81 24.89
N TYR A 388 9.29 5.59 24.16
CA TYR A 388 8.22 6.40 24.72
C TYR A 388 6.93 5.63 24.66
N VAL A 389 6.37 5.30 25.82
CA VAL A 389 5.00 4.83 25.93
C VAL A 389 4.13 6.08 26.05
N SER A 390 3.37 6.39 24.98
CA SER A 390 2.32 7.40 25.08
C SER A 390 1.11 6.76 25.78
N GLU A 391 0.60 7.40 26.83
CA GLU A 391 -0.66 7.04 27.51
C GLU A 391 -1.86 7.18 26.57
#